data_3fb33a63d19c8c0c0fad32d4239144e1
#
_entry.id   3fb33a63d19c8c0c0fad32d4239144e1
#
_cell.length_a   1.000
_cell.length_b   1.000
_cell.length_c   1.000
_cell.angle_alpha   90.00
_cell.angle_beta   90.00
_cell.angle_gamma   90.00
#
_symmetry.space_group_name_H-M   'P 1'
#
loop_
_entity.id
_entity.type
_entity.pdbx_description
1 polymer ?
#
loop_
_entity_poly.entity_id
_entity_poly.type
_entity_poly.pdbx_seq_one_letter_code
_entity_poly.pdbx_strand_id
1 'polypeptide(L)'
;MDNSHLEHDMGHAMKKKAENGHDHHHMIVDYKRRLLICLILTIPILILSPHIQHIFGVHEILRFYGDSYVLFVLSSVVYFHGGYPFFKGIYQEIHSRNPGMMTLVAVAITTAYFYSVIVVFGYKGELFFWELATLIDIMLLGHWLEMKSVISASKALEELVKLLPSHAHKIMHNGEVMDVPLEQLKVGDMVMVKPGEKIPVDGKIIKGQTSINESMLTGESNPVNRKEGQEVIGGSINGDGAIQVEIKKTGEDSFLSQVIKLVGEAQKSRSATQNLADRFAMWLTVIALTGGFITLIVWLILTEQNMAFSLERAVTVMVTTCPHALGLAIPLVAAVSTSIAAKNALLIRNRTSFENARDINTVVFDKTGTLTHGKFGVTDVIPLDDKIDPTSIIKYAASLEAYILIHELILIHAKNLR
;
A
#
# COMPACT_ATOMS: atom_id res chain seq x y z
N MET A 1 -25.58 -30.83 -7.74
CA MET A 1 -25.48 -29.37 -7.94
C MET A 1 -23.99 -29.05 -8.06
N ASP A 2 -23.66 -28.46 -9.13
CA ASP A 2 -22.36 -28.45 -9.82
C ASP A 2 -21.27 -27.64 -9.09
N ASN A 3 -20.20 -28.32 -8.64
CA ASN A 3 -19.05 -27.71 -7.97
C ASN A 3 -18.00 -27.13 -8.93
N SER A 4 -18.28 -27.15 -10.25
CA SER A 4 -17.32 -26.70 -11.28
C SER A 4 -17.17 -25.16 -11.34
N HIS A 5 -18.11 -24.39 -10.82
CA HIS A 5 -18.08 -22.92 -10.84
C HIS A 5 -17.19 -22.31 -9.73
N LEU A 6 -16.93 -23.03 -8.63
CA LEU A 6 -16.09 -22.52 -7.52
C LEU A 6 -14.59 -22.67 -7.76
N GLU A 7 -14.17 -23.68 -8.52
CA GLU A 7 -12.74 -23.88 -8.88
C GLU A 7 -12.24 -22.85 -9.89
N HIS A 8 -13.13 -22.31 -10.72
CA HIS A 8 -12.76 -21.28 -11.72
C HIS A 8 -12.53 -19.90 -11.09
N ASP A 9 -13.17 -19.60 -9.96
CA ASP A 9 -13.13 -18.26 -9.34
C ASP A 9 -11.85 -18.02 -8.53
N MET A 10 -11.29 -19.04 -7.86
CA MET A 10 -10.04 -18.91 -7.08
C MET A 10 -8.80 -18.72 -7.95
N GLY A 11 -8.71 -19.47 -9.05
CA GLY A 11 -7.66 -19.26 -10.06
C GLY A 11 -7.72 -17.86 -10.69
N HIS A 12 -8.92 -17.34 -10.89
CA HIS A 12 -9.16 -16.00 -11.40
C HIS A 12 -8.84 -14.89 -10.38
N ALA A 13 -9.13 -15.08 -9.08
CA ALA A 13 -8.84 -14.07 -8.04
C ALA A 13 -7.34 -13.95 -7.76
N MET A 14 -6.61 -15.06 -7.70
CA MET A 14 -5.14 -15.04 -7.56
C MET A 14 -4.45 -14.54 -8.85
N LYS A 15 -4.93 -14.94 -10.02
CA LYS A 15 -4.44 -14.45 -11.31
C LYS A 15 -4.72 -12.95 -11.48
N LYS A 16 -5.90 -12.47 -11.12
CA LYS A 16 -6.27 -11.06 -11.12
C LYS A 16 -5.48 -10.22 -10.10
N LYS A 17 -5.04 -10.83 -8.99
CA LYS A 17 -4.19 -10.19 -7.99
C LYS A 17 -2.71 -10.15 -8.42
N ALA A 18 -2.21 -11.20 -9.07
CA ALA A 18 -0.91 -11.21 -9.72
C ALA A 18 -0.87 -10.24 -10.90
N GLU A 19 -1.92 -10.16 -11.70
CA GLU A 19 -2.10 -9.18 -12.78
C GLU A 19 -2.12 -7.74 -12.22
N ASN A 20 -2.81 -7.45 -11.11
CA ASN A 20 -2.80 -6.12 -10.49
C ASN A 20 -1.41 -5.71 -9.95
N GLY A 21 -0.65 -6.64 -9.38
CA GLY A 21 0.74 -6.37 -8.94
C GLY A 21 1.68 -6.13 -10.14
N HIS A 22 1.52 -6.87 -11.22
CA HIS A 22 2.20 -6.65 -12.49
C HIS A 22 1.79 -5.32 -13.14
N ASP A 23 0.50 -4.97 -13.14
CA ASP A 23 -0.01 -3.71 -13.69
C ASP A 23 0.57 -2.48 -12.98
N HIS A 24 0.68 -2.50 -11.64
CA HIS A 24 1.28 -1.40 -10.89
C HIS A 24 2.79 -1.24 -11.15
N HIS A 25 3.52 -2.34 -11.29
CA HIS A 25 4.94 -2.28 -11.64
C HIS A 25 5.14 -1.74 -13.08
N HIS A 26 4.31 -2.17 -14.01
CA HIS A 26 4.30 -1.65 -15.39
C HIS A 26 3.98 -0.16 -15.44
N MET A 27 3.03 0.32 -14.64
CA MET A 27 2.71 1.75 -14.56
C MET A 27 3.88 2.59 -14.04
N ILE A 28 4.61 2.15 -13.00
CA ILE A 28 5.80 2.88 -12.51
C ILE A 28 6.86 2.99 -13.59
N VAL A 29 7.13 1.90 -14.29
CA VAL A 29 8.13 1.87 -15.37
C VAL A 29 7.69 2.79 -16.51
N ASP A 30 6.40 2.81 -16.86
CA ASP A 30 5.84 3.67 -17.89
C ASP A 30 5.96 5.17 -17.50
N TYR A 31 5.54 5.56 -16.28
CA TYR A 31 5.69 6.94 -15.81
C TYR A 31 7.15 7.39 -15.76
N LYS A 32 8.07 6.54 -15.26
CA LYS A 32 9.51 6.83 -15.25
C LYS A 32 10.08 7.01 -16.65
N ARG A 33 9.69 6.14 -17.58
CA ARG A 33 10.15 6.21 -18.99
C ARG A 33 9.66 7.48 -19.65
N ARG A 34 8.37 7.83 -19.49
CA ARG A 34 7.77 9.06 -20.02
C ARG A 34 8.46 10.30 -19.46
N LEU A 35 8.66 10.34 -18.15
CA LEU A 35 9.37 11.42 -17.46
C LEU A 35 10.78 11.61 -18.04
N LEU A 36 11.57 10.54 -18.18
CA LEU A 36 12.93 10.64 -18.71
C LEU A 36 12.95 11.14 -20.16
N ILE A 37 12.04 10.66 -21.01
CA ILE A 37 11.92 11.14 -22.39
C ILE A 37 11.53 12.62 -22.43
N CYS A 38 10.53 13.02 -21.62
CA CYS A 38 10.08 14.40 -21.57
C CYS A 38 11.18 15.32 -21.04
N LEU A 39 11.90 14.97 -19.97
CA LEU A 39 13.00 15.76 -19.43
C LEU A 39 14.12 15.98 -20.47
N ILE A 40 14.47 14.96 -21.25
CA ILE A 40 15.48 15.10 -22.32
C ILE A 40 14.99 16.07 -23.40
N LEU A 41 13.70 16.05 -23.74
CA LEU A 41 13.11 16.93 -24.75
C LEU A 41 12.86 18.35 -24.21
N THR A 42 12.60 18.49 -22.93
CA THR A 42 12.36 19.79 -22.27
C THR A 42 13.63 20.64 -22.25
N ILE A 43 14.82 20.04 -22.13
CA ILE A 43 16.08 20.80 -22.17
C ILE A 43 16.19 21.64 -23.45
N PRO A 44 16.12 21.09 -24.66
CA PRO A 44 16.16 21.89 -25.86
C PRO A 44 14.95 22.83 -26.02
N ILE A 45 13.77 22.44 -25.52
CA ILE A 45 12.61 23.33 -25.52
C ILE A 45 12.88 24.60 -24.69
N LEU A 46 13.47 24.44 -23.50
CA LEU A 46 13.86 25.57 -22.65
C LEU A 46 14.91 26.46 -23.31
N ILE A 47 15.94 25.85 -23.91
CA ILE A 47 17.03 26.57 -24.57
C ILE A 47 16.49 27.39 -25.76
N LEU A 48 15.60 26.81 -26.55
CA LEU A 48 15.01 27.45 -27.73
C LEU A 48 13.83 28.37 -27.42
N SER A 49 13.28 28.34 -26.20
CA SER A 49 12.13 29.18 -25.84
C SER A 49 12.51 30.65 -25.85
N PRO A 50 11.79 31.51 -26.62
CA PRO A 50 12.06 32.94 -26.69
C PRO A 50 11.95 33.63 -25.32
N HIS A 51 10.99 33.22 -24.48
CA HIS A 51 10.81 33.76 -23.15
C HIS A 51 11.99 33.49 -22.23
N ILE A 52 12.50 32.26 -22.21
CA ILE A 52 13.67 31.86 -21.42
C ILE A 52 14.94 32.56 -21.93
N GLN A 53 15.11 32.65 -23.25
CA GLN A 53 16.23 33.37 -23.86
C GLN A 53 16.21 34.85 -23.48
N HIS A 54 15.04 35.47 -23.41
CA HIS A 54 14.91 36.88 -23.02
C HIS A 54 15.31 37.08 -21.55
N ILE A 55 14.92 36.17 -20.62
CA ILE A 55 15.29 36.22 -19.20
C ILE A 55 16.82 36.16 -19.03
N PHE A 56 17.52 35.33 -19.84
CA PHE A 56 18.96 35.17 -19.76
C PHE A 56 19.74 36.11 -20.69
N GLY A 57 19.09 36.97 -21.46
CA GLY A 57 19.73 37.94 -22.36
C GLY A 57 20.46 37.33 -23.55
N VAL A 58 20.14 36.10 -23.94
CA VAL A 58 20.81 35.33 -25.01
C VAL A 58 20.00 35.20 -26.30
N HIS A 59 18.91 35.89 -26.38
CA HIS A 59 17.87 35.71 -27.41
C HIS A 59 18.38 36.01 -28.85
N GLU A 60 19.34 36.93 -29.03
CA GLU A 60 19.91 37.22 -30.34
C GLU A 60 20.92 36.17 -30.85
N ILE A 61 21.51 35.39 -29.92
CA ILE A 61 22.56 34.44 -30.19
C ILE A 61 22.00 33.07 -30.63
N LEU A 62 20.85 32.67 -30.07
CA LEU A 62 20.30 31.33 -30.25
C LEU A 62 19.14 31.27 -31.25
N ARG A 63 18.73 32.40 -31.81
CA ARG A 63 17.63 32.47 -32.77
C ARG A 63 18.09 32.09 -34.18
N PHE A 64 17.36 31.16 -34.81
CA PHE A 64 17.60 30.75 -36.21
C PHE A 64 16.27 30.62 -36.96
N TYR A 65 16.38 30.68 -38.31
CA TYR A 65 15.18 30.53 -39.13
C TYR A 65 14.56 29.14 -38.96
N GLY A 66 13.31 29.09 -38.45
CA GLY A 66 12.57 27.84 -38.20
C GLY A 66 12.64 27.32 -36.78
N ASP A 67 13.23 28.03 -35.82
CA ASP A 67 13.28 27.66 -34.40
C ASP A 67 11.90 27.31 -33.81
N SER A 68 10.86 28.08 -34.20
CA SER A 68 9.49 27.86 -33.79
C SER A 68 8.91 26.52 -34.26
N TYR A 69 9.31 26.05 -35.45
CA TYR A 69 8.91 24.73 -35.96
C TYR A 69 9.61 23.60 -35.20
N VAL A 70 10.87 23.80 -34.82
CA VAL A 70 11.62 22.85 -34.01
C VAL A 70 10.96 22.75 -32.63
N LEU A 71 10.63 23.87 -32.00
CA LEU A 71 9.86 23.92 -30.74
C LEU A 71 8.53 23.18 -30.86
N PHE A 72 7.78 23.43 -31.94
CA PHE A 72 6.50 22.75 -32.19
C PHE A 72 6.69 21.23 -32.28
N VAL A 73 7.67 20.72 -33.01
CA VAL A 73 7.89 19.26 -33.13
C VAL A 73 8.28 18.65 -31.81
N LEU A 74 9.22 19.22 -31.06
CA LEU A 74 9.67 18.72 -29.77
C LEU A 74 8.52 18.75 -28.74
N SER A 75 7.79 19.86 -28.68
CA SER A 75 6.67 20.01 -27.75
C SER A 75 5.48 19.13 -28.11
N SER A 76 5.27 18.81 -29.38
CA SER A 76 4.28 17.83 -29.80
C SER A 76 4.58 16.45 -29.25
N VAL A 77 5.84 16.02 -29.27
CA VAL A 77 6.24 14.74 -28.67
C VAL A 77 5.96 14.75 -27.16
N VAL A 78 6.34 15.82 -26.47
CA VAL A 78 6.08 15.95 -25.02
C VAL A 78 4.57 15.95 -24.74
N TYR A 79 3.77 16.69 -25.51
CA TYR A 79 2.32 16.78 -25.35
C TYR A 79 1.62 15.43 -25.53
N PHE A 80 1.88 14.72 -26.65
CA PHE A 80 1.21 13.47 -26.93
C PHE A 80 1.77 12.29 -26.09
N HIS A 81 3.09 12.22 -25.94
CA HIS A 81 3.73 11.12 -25.21
C HIS A 81 3.65 11.33 -23.68
N GLY A 82 4.06 12.49 -23.19
CA GLY A 82 4.05 12.85 -21.78
C GLY A 82 2.64 13.17 -21.26
N GLY A 83 1.80 13.81 -22.07
CA GLY A 83 0.44 14.18 -21.73
C GLY A 83 -0.57 13.03 -21.71
N TYR A 84 -0.25 11.88 -22.32
CA TYR A 84 -1.15 10.73 -22.43
C TYR A 84 -1.82 10.28 -21.13
N PRO A 85 -1.11 10.16 -19.99
CA PRO A 85 -1.75 9.79 -18.72
C PRO A 85 -2.83 10.77 -18.28
N PHE A 86 -2.63 12.07 -18.53
CA PHE A 86 -3.59 13.11 -18.17
C PHE A 86 -4.83 13.08 -19.07
N PHE A 87 -4.66 12.76 -20.37
CA PHE A 87 -5.80 12.55 -21.27
C PHE A 87 -6.61 11.30 -20.91
N LYS A 88 -5.98 10.25 -20.47
CA LYS A 88 -6.67 9.09 -19.92
C LYS A 88 -7.38 9.42 -18.61
N GLY A 89 -6.74 10.22 -17.75
CA GLY A 89 -7.28 10.66 -16.48
C GLY A 89 -8.50 11.56 -16.63
N ILE A 90 -8.48 12.56 -17.50
CA ILE A 90 -9.65 13.43 -17.74
C ILE A 90 -10.86 12.63 -18.24
N TYR A 91 -10.64 11.63 -19.11
CA TYR A 91 -11.74 10.77 -19.56
C TYR A 91 -12.40 10.03 -18.39
N GLN A 92 -11.59 9.49 -17.46
CA GLN A 92 -12.08 8.78 -16.28
C GLN A 92 -12.78 9.71 -15.29
N GLU A 93 -12.23 10.90 -15.01
CA GLU A 93 -12.78 11.89 -14.10
C GLU A 93 -14.12 12.47 -14.61
N ILE A 94 -14.23 12.76 -15.90
CA ILE A 94 -15.48 13.24 -16.51
C ILE A 94 -16.54 12.13 -16.49
N HIS A 95 -16.16 10.90 -16.83
CA HIS A 95 -17.10 9.77 -16.82
C HIS A 95 -17.63 9.47 -15.41
N SER A 96 -16.80 9.62 -14.39
CA SER A 96 -17.19 9.47 -12.98
C SER A 96 -17.90 10.70 -12.41
N ARG A 97 -18.08 11.78 -13.19
CA ARG A 97 -18.63 13.08 -12.78
C ARG A 97 -17.91 13.71 -11.58
N ASN A 98 -16.64 13.45 -11.47
CA ASN A 98 -15.83 13.94 -10.37
C ASN A 98 -14.53 14.56 -10.94
N PRO A 99 -14.60 15.79 -11.50
CA PRO A 99 -13.45 16.47 -12.08
C PRO A 99 -12.40 16.71 -10.99
N GLY A 100 -11.17 16.41 -11.30
CA GLY A 100 -10.05 16.51 -10.38
C GLY A 100 -8.81 17.08 -11.04
N MET A 101 -7.65 16.74 -10.49
CA MET A 101 -6.36 17.24 -10.92
C MET A 101 -6.04 16.88 -12.39
N MET A 102 -6.40 15.67 -12.85
CA MET A 102 -6.14 15.24 -14.23
C MET A 102 -6.91 16.10 -15.24
N THR A 103 -8.16 16.46 -14.92
CA THR A 103 -8.98 17.35 -15.74
C THR A 103 -8.33 18.73 -15.88
N LEU A 104 -7.88 19.31 -14.78
CA LEU A 104 -7.28 20.63 -14.77
C LEU A 104 -5.97 20.67 -15.57
N VAL A 105 -5.10 19.69 -15.35
CA VAL A 105 -3.82 19.58 -16.08
C VAL A 105 -4.06 19.35 -17.56
N ALA A 106 -4.95 18.42 -17.93
CA ALA A 106 -5.26 18.16 -19.34
C ALA A 106 -5.81 19.39 -20.06
N VAL A 107 -6.69 20.18 -19.41
CA VAL A 107 -7.20 21.43 -19.97
C VAL A 107 -6.08 22.46 -20.14
N ALA A 108 -5.23 22.64 -19.10
CA ALA A 108 -4.14 23.61 -19.14
C ALA A 108 -3.11 23.30 -20.26
N ILE A 109 -2.61 22.04 -20.31
CA ILE A 109 -1.63 21.63 -21.34
C ILE A 109 -2.25 21.68 -22.75
N THR A 110 -3.52 21.32 -22.90
CA THR A 110 -4.21 21.36 -24.19
C THR A 110 -4.38 22.80 -24.68
N THR A 111 -4.77 23.70 -23.79
CA THR A 111 -4.92 25.13 -24.10
C THR A 111 -3.57 25.73 -24.52
N ALA A 112 -2.50 25.48 -23.73
CA ALA A 112 -1.16 25.97 -24.03
C ALA A 112 -0.63 25.40 -25.35
N TYR A 113 -0.88 24.13 -25.62
CA TYR A 113 -0.44 23.49 -26.87
C TYR A 113 -1.12 24.09 -28.11
N PHE A 114 -2.46 24.07 -28.17
CA PHE A 114 -3.19 24.51 -29.34
C PHE A 114 -3.00 26.00 -29.59
N TYR A 115 -2.94 26.82 -28.54
CA TYR A 115 -2.63 28.23 -28.70
C TYR A 115 -1.24 28.42 -29.31
N SER A 116 -0.21 27.75 -28.79
CA SER A 116 1.16 27.85 -29.32
C SER A 116 1.25 27.35 -30.76
N VAL A 117 0.49 26.31 -31.13
CA VAL A 117 0.38 25.85 -32.53
C VAL A 117 -0.16 26.96 -33.43
N ILE A 118 -1.23 27.64 -33.04
CA ILE A 118 -1.81 28.74 -33.81
C ILE A 118 -0.79 29.87 -33.99
N VAL A 119 0.02 30.15 -32.94
CA VAL A 119 1.10 31.17 -33.03
C VAL A 119 2.19 30.75 -34.00
N VAL A 120 2.62 29.49 -34.01
CA VAL A 120 3.64 28.97 -34.97
C VAL A 120 3.16 29.14 -36.42
N PHE A 121 1.85 28.98 -36.66
CA PHE A 121 1.28 29.11 -38.01
C PHE A 121 0.82 30.52 -38.39
N GLY A 122 1.29 31.56 -37.68
CA GLY A 122 1.18 32.94 -38.12
C GLY A 122 0.37 33.88 -37.27
N TYR A 123 -0.23 33.41 -36.16
CA TYR A 123 -0.91 34.32 -35.21
C TYR A 123 0.15 35.06 -34.36
N LYS A 124 -0.08 36.36 -34.14
CA LYS A 124 0.84 37.18 -33.31
C LYS A 124 0.61 36.86 -31.84
N GLY A 125 1.57 36.27 -31.16
CA GLY A 125 1.51 35.90 -29.76
C GLY A 125 2.78 35.26 -29.24
N GLU A 126 2.79 34.85 -28.00
CA GLU A 126 3.89 34.17 -27.35
C GLU A 126 3.71 32.65 -27.39
N LEU A 127 4.80 31.90 -27.33
CA LEU A 127 4.80 30.44 -27.35
C LEU A 127 4.82 29.90 -25.92
N PHE A 128 3.84 29.09 -25.56
CA PHE A 128 3.73 28.44 -24.21
C PHE A 128 4.28 27.02 -24.20
N PHE A 129 5.17 26.67 -25.09
CA PHE A 129 5.72 25.31 -25.16
C PHE A 129 6.60 24.96 -23.97
N TRP A 130 7.31 25.91 -23.38
CA TRP A 130 8.14 25.68 -22.23
C TRP A 130 7.33 25.46 -20.96
N GLU A 131 6.24 26.21 -20.75
CA GLU A 131 5.30 26.03 -19.66
C GLU A 131 4.62 24.67 -19.73
N LEU A 132 4.15 24.28 -20.93
CA LEU A 132 3.56 22.99 -21.20
C LEU A 132 4.52 21.85 -20.86
N ALA A 133 5.79 21.94 -21.31
CA ALA A 133 6.78 20.89 -21.12
C ALA A 133 7.14 20.75 -19.63
N THR A 134 7.41 21.85 -18.94
CA THR A 134 7.73 21.85 -17.50
C THR A 134 6.55 21.40 -16.64
N LEU A 135 5.33 21.78 -17.01
CA LEU A 135 4.13 21.31 -16.31
C LEU A 135 3.96 19.79 -16.43
N ILE A 136 4.14 19.25 -17.64
CA ILE A 136 4.08 17.79 -17.86
C ILE A 136 5.17 17.08 -17.08
N ASP A 137 6.41 17.58 -17.06
CA ASP A 137 7.53 16.99 -16.34
C ASP A 137 7.27 16.94 -14.82
N ILE A 138 6.84 18.05 -14.23
CA ILE A 138 6.52 18.12 -12.79
C ILE A 138 5.39 17.16 -12.44
N MET A 139 4.37 17.08 -13.30
CA MET A 139 3.24 16.18 -13.07
C MET A 139 3.62 14.71 -13.19
N LEU A 140 4.40 14.34 -14.20
CA LEU A 140 4.92 12.98 -14.35
C LEU A 140 5.83 12.58 -13.18
N LEU A 141 6.68 13.49 -12.70
CA LEU A 141 7.53 13.29 -11.53
C LEU A 141 6.67 13.04 -10.27
N GLY A 142 5.65 13.87 -10.06
CA GLY A 142 4.73 13.74 -8.92
C GLY A 142 4.06 12.37 -8.89
N HIS A 143 3.45 11.96 -10.01
CA HIS A 143 2.79 10.66 -10.12
C HIS A 143 3.77 9.48 -10.02
N TRP A 144 4.97 9.60 -10.58
CA TRP A 144 5.99 8.55 -10.41
C TRP A 144 6.39 8.35 -8.94
N LEU A 145 6.61 9.45 -8.19
CA LEU A 145 6.92 9.40 -6.75
C LEU A 145 5.77 8.82 -5.93
N GLU A 146 4.53 9.20 -6.24
CA GLU A 146 3.33 8.67 -5.60
C GLU A 146 3.23 7.15 -5.79
N MET A 147 3.28 6.69 -7.04
CA MET A 147 3.18 5.26 -7.37
C MET A 147 4.29 4.44 -6.74
N LYS A 148 5.53 4.95 -6.74
CA LYS A 148 6.67 4.30 -6.08
C LYS A 148 6.44 4.13 -4.58
N SER A 149 5.84 5.11 -3.92
CA SER A 149 5.57 5.09 -2.48
C SER A 149 4.44 4.11 -2.13
N VAL A 150 3.37 4.08 -2.93
CA VAL A 150 2.26 3.14 -2.77
C VAL A 150 2.74 1.68 -2.88
N ILE A 151 3.61 1.36 -3.86
CA ILE A 151 4.12 0.00 -4.03
C ILE A 151 5.09 -0.39 -2.90
N SER A 152 5.89 0.53 -2.39
CA SER A 152 6.74 0.25 -1.22
C SER A 152 5.92 -0.17 0.01
N ALA A 153 4.72 0.38 0.17
CA ALA A 153 3.80 -0.03 1.23
C ALA A 153 3.17 -1.42 0.99
N SER A 154 2.97 -1.81 -0.27
CA SER A 154 2.37 -3.12 -0.62
C SER A 154 3.32 -4.30 -0.41
N LYS A 155 4.64 -4.10 -0.36
CA LYS A 155 5.62 -5.17 -0.13
C LYS A 155 5.45 -5.88 1.22
N ALA A 156 4.98 -5.19 2.25
CA ALA A 156 4.69 -5.82 3.54
C ALA A 156 3.61 -6.91 3.45
N LEU A 157 2.66 -6.77 2.53
CA LEU A 157 1.63 -7.79 2.27
C LEU A 157 2.20 -9.01 1.53
N GLU A 158 3.14 -8.80 0.60
CA GLU A 158 3.82 -9.90 -0.10
C GLU A 158 4.65 -10.76 0.85
N GLU A 159 5.26 -10.16 1.89
CA GLU A 159 6.01 -10.91 2.90
C GLU A 159 5.09 -11.84 3.72
N LEU A 160 3.84 -11.44 4.01
CA LEU A 160 2.87 -12.32 4.67
C LEU A 160 2.48 -13.51 3.78
N VAL A 161 2.36 -13.32 2.48
CA VAL A 161 2.07 -14.42 1.53
C VAL A 161 3.22 -15.44 1.48
N LYS A 162 4.47 -14.99 1.60
CA LYS A 162 5.65 -15.86 1.63
C LYS A 162 5.74 -16.72 2.91
N LEU A 163 4.89 -16.49 3.91
CA LEU A 163 4.83 -17.35 5.09
C LEU A 163 4.27 -18.73 4.77
N LEU A 164 3.42 -18.88 3.77
CA LEU A 164 2.92 -20.18 3.35
C LEU A 164 3.98 -20.97 2.58
N PRO A 165 4.12 -22.27 2.82
CA PRO A 165 4.92 -23.15 1.97
C PRO A 165 4.23 -23.32 0.60
N SER A 166 4.97 -23.72 -0.41
CA SER A 166 4.43 -23.99 -1.75
C SER A 166 3.80 -25.37 -1.89
N HIS A 167 4.23 -26.31 -1.07
CA HIS A 167 3.82 -27.72 -1.10
C HIS A 167 3.50 -28.23 0.29
N ALA A 168 2.73 -29.31 0.36
CA ALA A 168 2.39 -30.04 1.58
C ALA A 168 2.55 -31.54 1.37
N HIS A 169 2.90 -32.26 2.43
CA HIS A 169 3.04 -33.71 2.45
C HIS A 169 1.67 -34.35 2.75
N LYS A 170 0.86 -34.58 1.73
CA LYS A 170 -0.45 -35.23 1.85
C LYS A 170 -0.30 -36.73 2.11
N ILE A 171 -1.01 -37.25 3.11
CA ILE A 171 -1.10 -38.67 3.41
C ILE A 171 -2.26 -39.24 2.58
N MET A 172 -1.95 -40.19 1.71
CA MET A 172 -2.93 -40.84 0.86
C MET A 172 -3.64 -41.98 1.62
N HIS A 173 -4.78 -42.46 1.11
CA HIS A 173 -5.57 -43.54 1.73
C HIS A 173 -4.80 -44.85 1.89
N ASN A 174 -3.77 -45.08 1.07
CA ASN A 174 -2.87 -46.23 1.17
C ASN A 174 -1.74 -46.03 2.21
N GLY A 175 -1.68 -44.90 2.90
CA GLY A 175 -0.64 -44.55 3.87
C GLY A 175 0.63 -43.95 3.27
N GLU A 176 0.74 -43.84 1.95
CA GLU A 176 1.86 -43.17 1.27
C GLU A 176 1.76 -41.65 1.45
N VAL A 177 2.91 -40.99 1.54
CA VAL A 177 3.03 -39.54 1.65
C VAL A 177 3.44 -38.99 0.29
N MET A 178 2.66 -38.07 -0.26
CA MET A 178 2.91 -37.45 -1.55
C MET A 178 2.99 -35.93 -1.40
N ASP A 179 3.97 -35.33 -2.05
CA ASP A 179 4.09 -33.86 -2.11
C ASP A 179 3.10 -33.28 -3.11
N VAL A 180 2.19 -32.47 -2.62
CA VAL A 180 1.15 -31.82 -3.44
C VAL A 180 1.20 -30.30 -3.26
N PRO A 181 0.90 -29.50 -4.30
CA PRO A 181 0.69 -28.07 -4.16
C PRO A 181 -0.45 -27.77 -3.19
N LEU A 182 -0.35 -26.63 -2.45
CA LEU A 182 -1.38 -26.25 -1.48
C LEU A 182 -2.78 -26.14 -2.10
N GLU A 183 -2.87 -25.70 -3.36
CA GLU A 183 -4.14 -25.53 -4.06
C GLU A 183 -4.91 -26.84 -4.27
N GLN A 184 -4.23 -27.98 -4.17
CA GLN A 184 -4.85 -29.30 -4.33
C GLN A 184 -5.37 -29.88 -3.01
N LEU A 185 -5.09 -29.24 -1.89
CA LEU A 185 -5.55 -29.67 -0.57
C LEU A 185 -7.04 -29.33 -0.37
N LYS A 186 -7.77 -30.26 0.23
CA LYS A 186 -9.20 -30.14 0.56
C LYS A 186 -9.44 -30.31 2.05
N VAL A 187 -10.52 -29.76 2.55
CA VAL A 187 -10.99 -29.99 3.91
C VAL A 187 -11.21 -31.49 4.11
N GLY A 188 -10.67 -32.02 5.22
CA GLY A 188 -10.67 -33.46 5.53
C GLY A 188 -9.43 -34.22 5.06
N ASP A 189 -8.58 -33.64 4.23
CA ASP A 189 -7.30 -34.25 3.85
C ASP A 189 -6.37 -34.33 5.06
N MET A 190 -5.52 -35.36 5.09
CA MET A 190 -4.50 -35.55 6.11
C MET A 190 -3.13 -35.13 5.57
N VAL A 191 -2.42 -34.31 6.31
CA VAL A 191 -1.07 -33.89 5.96
C VAL A 191 -0.07 -34.22 7.08
N MET A 192 1.14 -34.60 6.70
CA MET A 192 2.26 -34.75 7.62
C MET A 192 3.06 -33.45 7.63
N VAL A 193 3.41 -32.97 8.83
CA VAL A 193 4.31 -31.83 9.02
C VAL A 193 5.51 -32.28 9.82
N LYS A 194 6.69 -32.24 9.20
CA LYS A 194 7.94 -32.66 9.82
C LYS A 194 8.48 -31.57 10.76
N PRO A 195 9.39 -31.91 11.67
CA PRO A 195 10.08 -30.94 12.51
C PRO A 195 10.76 -29.84 11.68
N GLY A 196 10.58 -28.59 12.10
CA GLY A 196 11.11 -27.40 11.43
C GLY A 196 10.34 -26.93 10.19
N GLU A 197 9.35 -27.71 9.71
CA GLU A 197 8.54 -27.32 8.56
C GLU A 197 7.42 -26.35 8.95
N LYS A 198 6.98 -25.58 7.97
CA LYS A 198 5.80 -24.72 8.12
C LYS A 198 4.52 -25.55 8.00
N ILE A 199 3.55 -25.28 8.83
CA ILE A 199 2.20 -25.84 8.75
C ILE A 199 1.55 -25.32 7.47
N PRO A 200 1.09 -26.20 6.55
CA PRO A 200 0.63 -25.75 5.24
C PRO A 200 -0.70 -24.99 5.28
N VAL A 201 -1.65 -25.44 6.10
CA VAL A 201 -3.01 -24.90 6.21
C VAL A 201 -3.57 -25.08 7.61
N ASP A 202 -4.68 -24.41 7.95
CA ASP A 202 -5.31 -24.55 9.26
C ASP A 202 -5.92 -25.93 9.43
N GLY A 203 -5.67 -26.54 10.58
CA GLY A 203 -6.14 -27.90 10.83
C GLY A 203 -6.15 -28.29 12.29
N LYS A 204 -6.37 -29.58 12.52
CA LYS A 204 -6.41 -30.18 13.84
C LYS A 204 -5.40 -31.33 13.90
N ILE A 205 -4.57 -31.37 14.94
CA ILE A 205 -3.63 -32.48 15.15
C ILE A 205 -4.41 -33.77 15.45
N ILE A 206 -4.23 -34.78 14.63
CA ILE A 206 -4.84 -36.10 14.82
C ILE A 206 -3.84 -37.07 15.45
N LYS A 207 -2.53 -36.86 15.21
CA LYS A 207 -1.49 -37.71 15.79
C LYS A 207 -0.21 -36.91 16.03
N GLY A 208 0.41 -37.12 17.17
CA GLY A 208 1.69 -36.53 17.55
C GLY A 208 1.54 -35.35 18.51
N GLN A 209 2.64 -34.85 19.00
CA GLN A 209 2.78 -33.66 19.84
C GLN A 209 4.04 -32.90 19.47
N THR A 210 3.99 -31.58 19.59
CA THR A 210 5.09 -30.70 19.20
C THR A 210 4.95 -29.33 19.86
N SER A 211 6.03 -28.55 19.84
CA SER A 211 5.98 -27.11 20.10
C SER A 211 5.79 -26.38 18.77
N ILE A 212 4.88 -25.41 18.71
CA ILE A 212 4.62 -24.62 17.50
C ILE A 212 4.99 -23.16 17.74
N ASN A 213 5.81 -22.62 16.85
CA ASN A 213 6.15 -21.21 16.86
C ASN A 213 5.14 -20.45 16.00
N GLU A 214 4.25 -19.71 16.67
CA GLU A 214 3.21 -18.89 16.08
C GLU A 214 3.59 -17.38 16.03
N SER A 215 4.85 -17.03 16.36
CA SER A 215 5.30 -15.63 16.53
C SER A 215 5.11 -14.74 15.30
N MET A 216 5.21 -15.32 14.11
CA MET A 216 4.99 -14.59 12.84
C MET A 216 3.52 -14.17 12.64
N LEU A 217 2.59 -14.82 13.35
CA LEU A 217 1.15 -14.59 13.23
C LEU A 217 0.58 -13.85 14.45
N THR A 218 1.02 -14.23 15.66
CA THR A 218 0.51 -13.71 16.93
C THR A 218 1.41 -12.64 17.55
N GLY A 219 2.68 -12.58 17.14
CA GLY A 219 3.70 -11.74 17.77
C GLY A 219 4.30 -12.34 19.05
N GLU A 220 3.80 -13.48 19.54
CA GLU A 220 4.29 -14.13 20.75
C GLU A 220 5.52 -15.00 20.45
N SER A 221 6.66 -14.66 21.05
CA SER A 221 7.95 -15.32 20.76
C SER A 221 8.09 -16.72 21.35
N ASN A 222 7.23 -17.11 22.29
CA ASN A 222 7.33 -18.42 22.95
C ASN A 222 6.57 -19.49 22.14
N PRO A 223 7.21 -20.60 21.77
CA PRO A 223 6.51 -21.72 21.15
C PRO A 223 5.42 -22.29 22.05
N VAL A 224 4.26 -22.60 21.47
CA VAL A 224 3.11 -23.16 22.17
C VAL A 224 3.11 -24.68 22.00
N ASN A 225 3.06 -25.42 23.11
CA ASN A 225 2.94 -26.88 23.05
C ASN A 225 1.56 -27.29 22.53
N ARG A 226 1.54 -28.11 21.49
CA ARG A 226 0.32 -28.63 20.86
C ARG A 226 0.34 -30.14 20.84
N LYS A 227 -0.81 -30.74 21.12
CA LYS A 227 -1.03 -32.20 21.18
C LYS A 227 -2.25 -32.62 20.38
N GLU A 228 -2.49 -33.91 20.30
CA GLU A 228 -3.66 -34.48 19.62
C GLU A 228 -4.96 -33.82 20.08
N GLY A 229 -5.80 -33.49 19.10
CA GLY A 229 -7.08 -32.82 19.33
C GLY A 229 -7.04 -31.29 19.32
N GLN A 230 -5.86 -30.67 19.33
CA GLN A 230 -5.70 -29.22 19.31
C GLN A 230 -5.57 -28.67 17.88
N GLU A 231 -5.98 -27.42 17.69
CA GLU A 231 -5.92 -26.71 16.41
C GLU A 231 -4.52 -26.15 16.16
N VAL A 232 -4.17 -26.04 14.88
CA VAL A 232 -2.94 -25.44 14.38
C VAL A 232 -3.26 -24.47 13.25
N ILE A 233 -2.45 -23.43 13.12
CA ILE A 233 -2.64 -22.36 12.16
C ILE A 233 -1.62 -22.48 11.02
N GLY A 234 -2.09 -22.40 9.80
CA GLY A 234 -1.22 -22.39 8.60
C GLY A 234 -0.24 -21.22 8.60
N GLY A 235 1.01 -21.48 8.20
CA GLY A 235 2.10 -20.51 8.26
C GLY A 235 2.95 -20.55 9.54
N SER A 236 2.46 -21.18 10.63
CA SER A 236 3.24 -21.41 11.86
C SER A 236 4.36 -22.42 11.60
N ILE A 237 5.42 -22.37 12.39
CA ILE A 237 6.57 -23.29 12.26
C ILE A 237 6.43 -24.42 13.28
N ASN A 238 6.44 -25.66 12.77
CA ASN A 238 6.46 -26.85 13.60
C ASN A 238 7.83 -27.00 14.29
N GLY A 239 7.84 -27.30 15.59
CA GLY A 239 9.06 -27.50 16.37
C GLY A 239 9.64 -28.92 16.22
N ASP A 240 9.79 -29.61 17.35
CA ASP A 240 10.63 -30.81 17.44
C ASP A 240 9.92 -32.13 17.08
N GLY A 241 8.56 -32.13 17.07
CA GLY A 241 7.76 -33.33 16.83
C GLY A 241 7.21 -33.41 15.41
N ALA A 242 7.15 -34.59 14.80
CA ALA A 242 6.37 -34.82 13.60
C ALA A 242 4.89 -34.96 13.97
N ILE A 243 4.01 -34.24 13.27
CA ILE A 243 2.58 -34.24 13.50
C ILE A 243 1.80 -34.62 12.26
N GLN A 244 0.63 -35.23 12.44
CA GLN A 244 -0.35 -35.45 11.39
C GLN A 244 -1.54 -34.52 11.66
N VAL A 245 -1.87 -33.70 10.65
CA VAL A 245 -2.90 -32.68 10.75
C VAL A 245 -4.01 -32.96 9.78
N GLU A 246 -5.25 -33.01 10.27
CA GLU A 246 -6.46 -33.02 9.45
C GLU A 246 -6.82 -31.58 9.08
N ILE A 247 -6.95 -31.31 7.82
CA ILE A 247 -7.26 -29.97 7.30
C ILE A 247 -8.69 -29.59 7.66
N LYS A 248 -8.86 -28.45 8.32
CA LYS A 248 -10.17 -27.90 8.69
C LYS A 248 -10.59 -26.69 7.84
N LYS A 249 -9.61 -25.91 7.35
CA LYS A 249 -9.87 -24.74 6.51
C LYS A 249 -8.79 -24.63 5.43
N THR A 250 -9.22 -24.29 4.22
CA THR A 250 -8.33 -24.09 3.05
C THR A 250 -8.74 -22.84 2.28
N GLY A 251 -7.86 -22.37 1.40
CA GLY A 251 -8.16 -21.25 0.51
C GLY A 251 -8.52 -19.97 1.24
N GLU A 252 -9.63 -19.35 0.88
CA GLU A 252 -10.08 -18.06 1.46
C GLU A 252 -10.49 -18.14 2.92
N ASP A 253 -10.89 -19.31 3.40
CA ASP A 253 -11.35 -19.54 4.78
C ASP A 253 -10.19 -19.74 5.77
N SER A 254 -8.95 -19.89 5.29
CA SER A 254 -7.77 -20.01 6.16
C SER A 254 -7.53 -18.70 6.91
N PHE A 255 -7.02 -18.81 8.15
CA PHE A 255 -6.70 -17.68 9.01
C PHE A 255 -5.80 -16.66 8.30
N LEU A 256 -4.71 -17.13 7.67
CA LEU A 256 -3.77 -16.24 6.99
C LEU A 256 -4.41 -15.56 5.78
N SER A 257 -5.27 -16.26 5.01
CA SER A 257 -6.01 -15.65 3.89
C SER A 257 -6.96 -14.57 4.38
N GLN A 258 -7.65 -14.78 5.51
CA GLN A 258 -8.51 -13.77 6.12
C GLN A 258 -7.71 -12.54 6.59
N VAL A 259 -6.53 -12.75 7.21
CA VAL A 259 -5.62 -11.64 7.59
C VAL A 259 -5.18 -10.87 6.35
N ILE A 260 -4.73 -11.55 5.30
CA ILE A 260 -4.32 -10.92 4.04
C ILE A 260 -5.48 -10.12 3.41
N LYS A 261 -6.70 -10.66 3.45
CA LYS A 261 -7.91 -9.98 2.96
C LYS A 261 -8.21 -8.73 3.78
N LEU A 262 -8.21 -8.83 5.11
CA LEU A 262 -8.44 -7.69 6.01
C LEU A 262 -7.40 -6.58 5.82
N VAL A 263 -6.11 -6.93 5.74
CA VAL A 263 -5.04 -5.95 5.47
C VAL A 263 -5.21 -5.33 4.08
N GLY A 264 -5.55 -6.12 3.07
CA GLY A 264 -5.81 -5.63 1.72
C GLY A 264 -7.03 -4.69 1.63
N GLU A 265 -8.10 -4.98 2.37
CA GLU A 265 -9.28 -4.11 2.49
C GLU A 265 -8.95 -2.81 3.23
N ALA A 266 -8.19 -2.90 4.33
CA ALA A 266 -7.72 -1.73 5.06
C ALA A 266 -6.82 -0.81 4.21
N GLN A 267 -5.95 -1.39 3.37
CA GLN A 267 -5.13 -0.62 2.42
C GLN A 267 -5.95 0.06 1.33
N LYS A 268 -7.07 -0.55 0.90
CA LYS A 268 -7.99 0.04 -0.09
C LYS A 268 -8.97 1.04 0.52
N SER A 269 -9.21 0.97 1.83
CA SER A 269 -10.11 1.90 2.51
C SER A 269 -9.53 3.31 2.49
N ARG A 270 -10.33 4.28 2.05
CA ARG A 270 -9.98 5.70 2.12
C ARG A 270 -10.26 6.23 3.51
N SER A 271 -9.37 7.04 4.03
CA SER A 271 -9.60 7.70 5.32
C SER A 271 -10.59 8.88 5.18
N ALA A 272 -11.13 9.33 6.31
CA ALA A 272 -11.95 10.54 6.34
C ALA A 272 -11.19 11.76 5.82
N THR A 273 -9.92 11.89 6.20
CA THR A 273 -9.03 12.97 5.74
C THR A 273 -8.78 12.92 4.23
N GLN A 274 -8.60 11.73 3.68
CA GLN A 274 -8.42 11.55 2.23
C GLN A 274 -9.68 11.90 1.44
N ASN A 275 -10.86 11.45 1.91
CA ASN A 275 -12.13 11.81 1.28
C ASN A 275 -12.42 13.32 1.34
N LEU A 276 -12.03 13.98 2.43
CA LEU A 276 -12.13 15.43 2.58
C LEU A 276 -11.21 16.14 1.58
N ALA A 277 -9.97 15.67 1.44
CA ALA A 277 -9.00 16.21 0.49
C ALA A 277 -9.47 16.08 -0.96
N ASP A 278 -9.99 14.90 -1.35
CA ASP A 278 -10.54 14.67 -2.69
C ASP A 278 -11.69 15.65 -3.00
N ARG A 279 -12.55 15.91 -2.01
CA ARG A 279 -13.63 16.89 -2.13
C ARG A 279 -13.11 18.33 -2.30
N PHE A 280 -12.12 18.71 -1.52
CA PHE A 280 -11.48 20.03 -1.68
C PHE A 280 -10.76 20.16 -3.02
N ALA A 281 -10.06 19.12 -3.48
CA ALA A 281 -9.42 19.10 -4.78
C ALA A 281 -10.42 19.28 -5.92
N MET A 282 -11.59 18.63 -5.85
CA MET A 282 -12.68 18.83 -6.81
C MET A 282 -13.17 20.29 -6.82
N TRP A 283 -13.44 20.86 -5.64
CA TRP A 283 -13.88 22.26 -5.56
C TRP A 283 -12.84 23.23 -6.10
N LEU A 284 -11.56 23.03 -5.75
CA LEU A 284 -10.47 23.87 -6.27
C LEU A 284 -10.33 23.73 -7.80
N THR A 285 -10.53 22.55 -8.36
CA THR A 285 -10.55 22.34 -9.81
C THR A 285 -11.68 23.13 -10.47
N VAL A 286 -12.88 23.10 -9.92
CA VAL A 286 -14.03 23.88 -10.43
C VAL A 286 -13.74 25.38 -10.31
N ILE A 287 -13.22 25.84 -9.18
CA ILE A 287 -12.84 27.25 -8.96
C ILE A 287 -11.74 27.66 -9.94
N ALA A 288 -10.73 26.83 -10.17
CA ALA A 288 -9.64 27.11 -11.11
C ALA A 288 -10.16 27.26 -12.55
N LEU A 289 -11.00 26.34 -13.00
CA LEU A 289 -11.56 26.38 -14.36
C LEU A 289 -12.50 27.59 -14.55
N THR A 290 -13.38 27.82 -13.59
CA THR A 290 -14.31 28.99 -13.67
C THR A 290 -13.58 30.32 -13.51
N GLY A 291 -12.60 30.40 -12.60
CA GLY A 291 -11.76 31.58 -12.41
C GLY A 291 -10.91 31.89 -13.64
N GLY A 292 -10.29 30.86 -14.24
CA GLY A 292 -9.57 31.03 -15.50
C GLY A 292 -10.47 31.50 -16.65
N PHE A 293 -11.67 30.93 -16.78
CA PHE A 293 -12.64 31.35 -17.78
C PHE A 293 -13.13 32.81 -17.57
N ILE A 294 -13.43 33.17 -16.33
CA ILE A 294 -13.80 34.55 -15.98
C ILE A 294 -12.63 35.50 -16.27
N THR A 295 -11.40 35.12 -15.90
CA THR A 295 -10.20 35.92 -16.19
C THR A 295 -10.04 36.14 -17.69
N LEU A 296 -10.23 35.11 -18.52
CA LEU A 296 -10.17 35.25 -19.97
C LEU A 296 -11.18 36.26 -20.47
N ILE A 297 -12.45 36.15 -20.05
CA ILE A 297 -13.52 37.04 -20.47
C ILE A 297 -13.29 38.49 -20.02
N VAL A 298 -12.88 38.68 -18.76
CA VAL A 298 -12.62 40.02 -18.20
C VAL A 298 -11.51 40.71 -18.98
N TRP A 299 -10.38 40.05 -19.24
CA TRP A 299 -9.29 40.66 -20.00
C TRP A 299 -9.66 40.92 -21.45
N LEU A 300 -10.45 40.05 -22.11
CA LEU A 300 -10.86 40.22 -23.50
C LEU A 300 -11.90 41.36 -23.67
N ILE A 301 -12.79 41.54 -22.69
CA ILE A 301 -13.90 42.48 -22.82
C ILE A 301 -13.58 43.83 -22.20
N LEU A 302 -12.94 43.86 -21.02
CA LEU A 302 -12.73 45.09 -20.25
C LEU A 302 -11.37 45.75 -20.52
N THR A 303 -10.51 45.14 -21.31
CA THR A 303 -9.20 45.72 -21.61
C THR A 303 -8.92 45.68 -23.12
N GLU A 304 -8.04 46.55 -23.60
CA GLU A 304 -7.57 46.56 -24.98
C GLU A 304 -6.43 45.56 -25.24
N GLN A 305 -6.24 44.61 -24.34
CA GLN A 305 -5.18 43.60 -24.44
C GLN A 305 -5.50 42.56 -25.51
N ASN A 306 -4.44 41.96 -26.09
CA ASN A 306 -4.61 40.97 -27.13
C ASN A 306 -5.02 39.61 -26.53
N MET A 307 -5.46 38.70 -27.38
CA MET A 307 -5.88 37.33 -27.00
C MET A 307 -4.76 36.56 -26.31
N ALA A 308 -3.49 36.78 -26.71
CA ALA A 308 -2.32 36.12 -26.10
C ALA A 308 -2.21 36.45 -24.62
N PHE A 309 -2.23 37.72 -24.29
CA PHE A 309 -2.17 38.22 -22.91
C PHE A 309 -3.31 37.68 -22.05
N SER A 310 -4.53 37.74 -22.58
CA SER A 310 -5.73 37.27 -21.88
C SER A 310 -5.67 35.77 -21.60
N LEU A 311 -5.21 34.99 -22.56
CA LEU A 311 -5.07 33.54 -22.44
C LEU A 311 -3.97 33.17 -21.46
N GLU A 312 -2.81 33.82 -21.51
CA GLU A 312 -1.71 33.64 -20.56
C GLU A 312 -2.18 33.81 -19.12
N ARG A 313 -2.93 34.88 -18.83
CA ARG A 313 -3.50 35.15 -17.51
C ARG A 313 -4.50 34.08 -17.08
N ALA A 314 -5.38 33.67 -18.00
CA ALA A 314 -6.34 32.60 -17.73
C ALA A 314 -5.65 31.25 -17.40
N VAL A 315 -4.66 30.85 -18.20
CA VAL A 315 -3.88 29.63 -17.97
C VAL A 315 -3.09 29.73 -16.66
N THR A 316 -2.47 30.90 -16.40
CA THR A 316 -1.75 31.15 -15.14
C THR A 316 -2.66 30.96 -13.92
N VAL A 317 -3.89 31.50 -13.95
CA VAL A 317 -4.86 31.29 -12.86
C VAL A 317 -5.20 29.83 -12.69
N MET A 318 -5.46 29.09 -13.78
CA MET A 318 -5.77 27.67 -13.73
C MET A 318 -4.61 26.85 -13.12
N VAL A 319 -3.39 27.07 -13.58
CA VAL A 319 -2.20 26.32 -13.14
C VAL A 319 -1.84 26.64 -11.69
N THR A 320 -1.88 27.93 -11.31
CA THR A 320 -1.52 28.36 -9.94
C THR A 320 -2.52 27.85 -8.91
N THR A 321 -3.80 27.73 -9.29
CA THR A 321 -4.86 27.22 -8.40
C THR A 321 -4.88 25.69 -8.33
N CYS A 322 -4.05 24.97 -9.12
CA CYS A 322 -4.03 23.52 -9.16
C CYS A 322 -3.66 22.93 -7.80
N PRO A 323 -4.48 22.04 -7.22
CA PRO A 323 -4.26 21.47 -5.89
C PRO A 323 -3.21 20.35 -5.87
N HIS A 324 -2.04 20.56 -6.47
CA HIS A 324 -0.96 19.59 -6.58
C HIS A 324 -0.54 18.98 -5.26
N ALA A 325 -0.26 19.85 -4.28
CA ALA A 325 0.19 19.41 -2.96
C ALA A 325 -0.87 18.55 -2.27
N LEU A 326 -2.14 18.88 -2.43
CA LEU A 326 -3.24 18.16 -1.82
C LEU A 326 -3.43 16.77 -2.45
N GLY A 327 -3.35 16.67 -3.78
CA GLY A 327 -3.51 15.42 -4.52
C GLY A 327 -2.35 14.44 -4.31
N LEU A 328 -1.14 14.91 -4.04
CA LEU A 328 0.06 14.07 -3.87
C LEU A 328 0.42 13.81 -2.41
N ALA A 329 0.35 14.81 -1.54
CA ALA A 329 0.86 14.70 -0.18
C ALA A 329 0.07 13.72 0.68
N ILE A 330 -1.25 13.71 0.60
CA ILE A 330 -2.11 12.87 1.44
C ILE A 330 -1.96 11.38 1.11
N PRO A 331 -2.06 10.91 -0.14
CA PRO A 331 -1.78 9.53 -0.47
C PRO A 331 -0.34 9.11 -0.10
N LEU A 332 0.63 9.99 -0.32
CA LEU A 332 2.03 9.72 0.01
C LEU A 332 2.24 9.54 1.51
N VAL A 333 1.75 10.45 2.34
CA VAL A 333 1.84 10.34 3.82
C VAL A 333 1.15 9.08 4.30
N ALA A 334 -0.03 8.78 3.76
CA ALA A 334 -0.77 7.58 4.10
C ALA A 334 0.00 6.29 3.75
N ALA A 335 0.63 6.23 2.57
CA ALA A 335 1.43 5.08 2.14
C ALA A 335 2.69 4.93 3.00
N VAL A 336 3.41 6.01 3.27
CA VAL A 336 4.63 6.00 4.11
C VAL A 336 4.30 5.59 5.54
N SER A 337 3.24 6.17 6.14
CA SER A 337 2.81 5.82 7.51
C SER A 337 2.43 4.36 7.64
N THR A 338 1.68 3.82 6.66
CA THR A 338 1.32 2.39 6.62
C THR A 338 2.56 1.51 6.48
N SER A 339 3.53 1.92 5.65
CA SER A 339 4.79 1.18 5.48
C SER A 339 5.62 1.16 6.77
N ILE A 340 5.71 2.29 7.48
CA ILE A 340 6.41 2.38 8.77
C ILE A 340 5.72 1.50 9.82
N ALA A 341 4.39 1.57 9.92
CA ALA A 341 3.62 0.73 10.84
C ALA A 341 3.85 -0.77 10.56
N ALA A 342 3.75 -1.20 9.31
CA ALA A 342 3.97 -2.59 8.92
C ALA A 342 5.39 -3.09 9.22
N LYS A 343 6.43 -2.26 9.01
CA LYS A 343 7.82 -2.59 9.36
C LYS A 343 8.02 -2.79 10.88
N ASN A 344 7.17 -2.18 11.70
CA ASN A 344 7.19 -2.33 13.15
C ASN A 344 6.13 -3.34 13.65
N ALA A 345 5.71 -4.27 12.80
CA ALA A 345 4.69 -5.29 13.09
C ALA A 345 3.32 -4.75 13.53
N LEU A 346 3.01 -3.49 13.17
CA LEU A 346 1.72 -2.86 13.43
C LEU A 346 0.84 -2.97 12.19
N LEU A 347 -0.13 -3.86 12.21
CA LEU A 347 -1.10 -4.03 11.12
C LEU A 347 -2.26 -3.04 11.29
N ILE A 348 -2.36 -2.07 10.38
CA ILE A 348 -3.44 -1.10 10.38
C ILE A 348 -4.70 -1.76 9.79
N ARG A 349 -5.69 -2.03 10.64
CA ARG A 349 -6.99 -2.59 10.25
C ARG A 349 -7.97 -1.52 9.76
N ASN A 350 -7.95 -0.35 10.39
CA ASN A 350 -8.84 0.76 10.06
C ASN A 350 -8.04 2.06 9.96
N ARG A 351 -8.06 2.66 8.79
CA ARG A 351 -7.26 3.84 8.49
C ARG A 351 -7.72 5.09 9.23
N THR A 352 -9.02 5.29 9.36
CA THR A 352 -9.58 6.42 10.12
C THR A 352 -9.21 6.33 11.60
N SER A 353 -9.28 5.13 12.19
CA SER A 353 -8.84 4.91 13.57
C SER A 353 -7.34 5.16 13.75
N PHE A 354 -6.52 4.77 12.77
CA PHE A 354 -5.08 5.05 12.79
C PHE A 354 -4.79 6.56 12.72
N GLU A 355 -5.49 7.31 11.89
CA GLU A 355 -5.35 8.78 11.82
C GLU A 355 -5.79 9.46 13.12
N ASN A 356 -6.89 9.00 13.73
CA ASN A 356 -7.38 9.52 15.00
C ASN A 356 -6.44 9.18 16.18
N ALA A 357 -5.52 8.23 16.01
CA ALA A 357 -4.54 7.89 17.05
C ALA A 357 -3.66 9.08 17.46
N ARG A 358 -3.47 10.07 16.60
CA ARG A 358 -2.75 11.32 16.93
C ARG A 358 -3.42 12.15 18.03
N ASP A 359 -4.73 12.01 18.19
CA ASP A 359 -5.55 12.81 19.12
C ASP A 359 -5.86 12.04 20.42
N ILE A 360 -5.22 10.87 20.66
CA ILE A 360 -5.37 10.06 21.84
C ILE A 360 -4.81 10.82 23.05
N ASN A 361 -5.63 10.97 24.09
CA ASN A 361 -5.24 11.55 25.37
C ASN A 361 -5.23 10.52 26.52
N THR A 362 -5.76 9.33 26.28
CA THR A 362 -5.87 8.25 27.27
C THR A 362 -5.52 6.92 26.63
N VAL A 363 -4.64 6.16 27.27
CA VAL A 363 -4.26 4.81 26.83
C VAL A 363 -4.67 3.83 27.94
N VAL A 364 -5.43 2.81 27.56
CA VAL A 364 -5.84 1.72 28.45
C VAL A 364 -5.07 0.47 28.04
N PHE A 365 -4.30 -0.07 28.98
CA PHE A 365 -3.53 -1.29 28.77
C PHE A 365 -4.29 -2.48 29.37
N ASP A 366 -4.38 -3.57 28.60
CA ASP A 366 -4.75 -4.86 29.18
C ASP A 366 -3.61 -5.37 30.07
N LYS A 367 -3.95 -6.07 31.15
CA LYS A 367 -2.96 -6.59 32.08
C LYS A 367 -2.27 -7.82 31.52
N THR A 368 -3.07 -8.83 31.14
CA THR A 368 -2.55 -10.17 30.85
C THR A 368 -2.05 -10.28 29.43
N GLY A 369 -0.76 -10.60 29.25
CA GLY A 369 -0.13 -10.71 27.92
C GLY A 369 0.27 -9.36 27.31
N THR A 370 -0.12 -8.22 27.91
CA THR A 370 0.29 -6.87 27.49
C THR A 370 1.26 -6.22 28.49
N LEU A 371 0.83 -6.05 29.75
CA LEU A 371 1.68 -5.56 30.84
C LEU A 371 2.45 -6.67 31.53
N THR A 372 2.01 -7.90 31.37
CA THR A 372 2.62 -9.11 31.94
C THR A 372 2.95 -10.09 30.82
N HIS A 373 3.84 -11.02 31.09
CA HIS A 373 4.22 -12.06 30.12
C HIS A 373 3.13 -13.13 29.88
N GLY A 374 1.94 -13.00 30.50
CA GLY A 374 0.87 -14.01 30.41
C GLY A 374 1.24 -15.38 31.01
N LYS A 375 2.39 -15.47 31.64
CA LYS A 375 2.85 -16.67 32.37
C LYS A 375 2.68 -16.41 33.85
N PHE A 376 1.94 -17.28 34.49
CA PHE A 376 1.89 -17.29 35.94
C PHE A 376 3.17 -17.93 36.48
N GLY A 377 3.73 -17.40 37.52
CA GLY A 377 4.91 -17.93 38.19
C GLY A 377 5.07 -17.26 39.57
N VAL A 378 5.75 -17.93 40.46
CA VAL A 378 6.16 -17.34 41.73
C VAL A 378 7.42 -16.52 41.47
N THR A 379 7.34 -15.21 41.60
CA THR A 379 8.49 -14.29 41.46
C THR A 379 9.27 -14.20 42.76
N ASP A 380 8.56 -14.15 43.88
CA ASP A 380 9.14 -13.95 45.21
C ASP A 380 8.38 -14.74 46.29
N VAL A 381 9.10 -15.23 47.25
CA VAL A 381 8.54 -15.88 48.46
C VAL A 381 9.00 -15.09 49.67
N ILE A 382 8.07 -14.38 50.30
CA ILE A 382 8.35 -13.54 51.46
C ILE A 382 7.77 -14.24 52.72
N PRO A 383 8.61 -14.85 53.54
CA PRO A 383 8.15 -15.40 54.83
C PRO A 383 7.67 -14.30 55.78
N LEU A 384 6.57 -14.50 56.48
CA LEU A 384 6.10 -13.60 57.51
C LEU A 384 6.84 -13.77 58.85
N ASP A 385 7.56 -14.85 59.00
CA ASP A 385 8.42 -15.14 60.16
C ASP A 385 9.79 -15.63 59.62
N ASP A 386 10.87 -15.01 60.04
CA ASP A 386 12.25 -15.33 59.65
C ASP A 386 12.71 -16.74 59.99
N LYS A 387 11.92 -17.43 60.82
CA LYS A 387 12.19 -18.85 61.18
C LYS A 387 11.60 -19.86 60.18
N ILE A 388 10.82 -19.38 59.19
CA ILE A 388 10.22 -20.24 58.17
C ILE A 388 11.09 -20.20 56.89
N ASP A 389 11.60 -21.37 56.53
CA ASP A 389 12.35 -21.51 55.27
C ASP A 389 11.43 -21.28 54.05
N PRO A 390 11.78 -20.35 53.13
CA PRO A 390 11.05 -20.09 51.91
C PRO A 390 10.73 -21.34 51.09
N THR A 391 11.64 -22.31 51.06
CA THR A 391 11.46 -23.59 50.35
C THR A 391 10.32 -24.42 50.93
N SER A 392 10.14 -24.38 52.26
CA SER A 392 9.03 -25.04 52.93
C SER A 392 7.68 -24.42 52.56
N ILE A 393 7.61 -23.08 52.43
CA ILE A 393 6.39 -22.38 51.99
C ILE A 393 5.98 -22.87 50.59
N ILE A 394 6.92 -22.92 49.63
CA ILE A 394 6.65 -23.37 48.27
C ILE A 394 6.18 -24.85 48.29
N LYS A 395 6.78 -25.71 49.09
CA LYS A 395 6.36 -27.13 49.20
C LYS A 395 4.92 -27.25 49.74
N TYR A 396 4.55 -26.48 50.76
CA TYR A 396 3.20 -26.51 51.27
C TYR A 396 2.18 -25.95 50.29
N ALA A 397 2.51 -24.84 49.62
CA ALA A 397 1.68 -24.24 48.59
C ALA A 397 1.48 -25.21 47.41
N ALA A 398 2.55 -25.85 46.92
CA ALA A 398 2.50 -26.85 45.86
C ALA A 398 1.66 -28.08 46.23
N SER A 399 1.72 -28.48 47.52
CA SER A 399 0.92 -29.61 48.01
C SER A 399 -0.56 -29.31 48.05
N LEU A 400 -0.94 -28.08 48.39
CA LEU A 400 -2.32 -27.65 48.40
C LEU A 400 -2.88 -27.51 46.98
N GLU A 401 -2.09 -27.01 46.04
CA GLU A 401 -2.50 -26.80 44.65
C GLU A 401 -2.49 -28.08 43.80
N ALA A 402 -1.84 -29.14 44.24
CA ALA A 402 -1.91 -30.44 43.56
C ALA A 402 -3.36 -31.00 43.45
N TYR A 403 -4.28 -30.47 44.23
CA TYR A 403 -5.71 -30.81 44.24
C TYR A 403 -6.63 -29.78 43.57
N ILE A 404 -6.09 -28.63 43.08
CA ILE A 404 -6.88 -27.56 42.49
C ILE A 404 -6.34 -27.33 41.05
N LEU A 405 -7.23 -27.00 40.13
CA LEU A 405 -6.99 -26.86 38.67
C LEU A 405 -5.95 -25.78 38.24
N ILE A 406 -5.25 -25.14 39.15
CA ILE A 406 -4.14 -24.19 38.90
C ILE A 406 -2.77 -24.91 38.92
N HIS A 407 -2.77 -26.12 38.54
CA HIS A 407 -1.81 -27.20 38.77
C HIS A 407 -0.40 -27.04 38.18
N GLU A 408 -0.17 -26.23 37.13
CA GLU A 408 1.11 -26.30 36.41
C GLU A 408 2.24 -25.41 36.99
N LEU A 409 1.93 -24.41 37.77
CA LEU A 409 2.84 -23.31 38.07
C LEU A 409 3.72 -23.53 39.31
N ILE A 410 3.15 -24.05 40.38
CA ILE A 410 3.89 -24.24 41.63
C ILE A 410 4.69 -25.53 41.57
N LEU A 411 4.22 -26.57 40.86
CA LEU A 411 4.93 -27.85 40.65
C LEU A 411 6.22 -27.65 39.82
N ILE A 412 6.25 -26.74 38.84
CA ILE A 412 7.44 -26.47 38.06
C ILE A 412 8.53 -25.82 38.95
N HIS A 413 8.14 -24.91 39.82
CA HIS A 413 9.09 -24.23 40.70
C HIS A 413 9.61 -25.15 41.80
N ALA A 414 8.77 -26.04 42.34
CA ALA A 414 9.16 -27.03 43.29
C ALA A 414 10.05 -28.16 42.71
N LYS A 415 9.95 -28.45 41.41
CA LYS A 415 10.85 -29.38 40.68
C LYS A 415 12.25 -28.81 40.43
N ASN A 416 12.37 -27.50 40.24
CA ASN A 416 13.64 -26.82 40.01
C ASN A 416 14.45 -26.55 41.28
N LEU A 417 13.88 -26.83 42.45
CA LEU A 417 14.51 -26.72 43.78
C LEU A 417 15.03 -28.11 44.32
N ARG A 418 14.97 -29.16 43.52
CA ARG A 418 15.63 -30.44 43.77
C ARG A 418 16.93 -30.49 43.00
#